data_36c81cd80a90c45c7928f9e77224c097
#
_entry.id   36c81cd80a90c45c7928f9e77224c097
#
_cell.length_a   1.000
_cell.length_b   1.000
_cell.length_c   1.000
_cell.angle_alpha   90.00
_cell.angle_beta   90.00
_cell.angle_gamma   90.00
#
_symmetry.space_group_name_H-M   'P 1'
#
loop_
_entity.id
_entity.type
_entity.pdbx_description
1 polymer ?
#
loop_
_entity_poly.entity_id
_entity_poly.type
_entity_poly.pdbx_seq_one_letter_code
_entity_poly.pdbx_strand_id
1 'polypeptide(L)'
;MLGSLALVGLKVASPNMERTAWAYLKDTNTADVTVIGDYGLDQADQAELQTLSGADVEFGYMTDLTLEGSQDAIRIFSKTEKISKFEVTQGRLPEQEDELALADFWKDRYQIGQVIYLSQKKGSNSQLKRDSYTITGFVHSPDIFSKSDMGSSASGNGNLVAYGVVTEENFKSSVYTIARLRFASLTDVNPFSSDYEKKLEEEEETLKELVADNGQARLEKMKKDAQESLDEGKKQLDQAETNLVAGKKRLQETDTKLQGQEARLSQFPEPQQSQISSQIEQAKEQLKQEKEKLSQAETDLTNEKA
;
A
#
# COMPACT_ATOMS: atom_id res chain seq x y z
N MET A 1 30.05 -22.18 48.51
CA MET A 1 30.71 -21.68 47.28
C MET A 1 29.80 -21.56 46.05
N LEU A 2 28.92 -22.50 45.74
CA LEU A 2 28.00 -22.41 44.58
C LEU A 2 27.03 -21.25 44.67
N GLY A 3 26.48 -20.92 45.85
CA GLY A 3 25.51 -19.81 45.99
C GLY A 3 26.12 -18.42 45.79
N SER A 4 27.36 -18.19 46.15
CA SER A 4 28.02 -16.89 45.93
C SER A 4 28.41 -16.67 44.47
N LEU A 5 28.77 -17.74 43.73
CA LEU A 5 29.07 -17.68 42.30
C LEU A 5 27.81 -17.40 41.47
N ALA A 6 26.69 -17.99 41.82
CA ALA A 6 25.40 -17.72 41.16
C ALA A 6 24.94 -16.27 41.38
N LEU A 7 25.08 -15.73 42.59
CA LEU A 7 24.68 -14.36 42.91
C LEU A 7 25.57 -13.32 42.23
N VAL A 8 26.88 -13.56 42.11
CA VAL A 8 27.80 -12.68 41.37
C VAL A 8 27.52 -12.76 39.88
N GLY A 9 27.24 -13.95 39.33
CA GLY A 9 26.89 -14.14 37.94
C GLY A 9 25.62 -13.36 37.55
N LEU A 10 24.58 -13.42 38.34
CA LEU A 10 23.31 -12.66 38.12
C LEU A 10 23.50 -11.14 38.23
N LYS A 11 24.32 -10.67 39.20
CA LYS A 11 24.60 -9.23 39.36
C LYS A 11 25.45 -8.64 38.24
N VAL A 12 26.27 -9.43 37.54
CA VAL A 12 27.14 -8.98 36.46
C VAL A 12 26.47 -9.16 35.10
N ALA A 13 25.57 -10.10 34.96
CA ALA A 13 24.88 -10.39 33.70
C ALA A 13 23.97 -9.24 33.25
N SER A 14 23.15 -8.68 34.15
CA SER A 14 22.21 -7.60 33.82
C SER A 14 22.89 -6.34 33.29
N PRO A 15 23.89 -5.74 33.97
CA PRO A 15 24.61 -4.57 33.46
C PRO A 15 25.35 -4.82 32.14
N ASN A 16 25.85 -6.03 31.91
CA ASN A 16 26.51 -6.37 30.65
C ASN A 16 25.49 -6.50 29.51
N MET A 17 24.33 -7.09 29.76
CA MET A 17 23.27 -7.18 28.78
C MET A 17 22.75 -5.77 28.41
N GLU A 18 22.50 -4.92 29.39
CA GLU A 18 22.07 -3.52 29.16
C GLU A 18 23.10 -2.75 28.32
N ARG A 19 24.40 -2.88 28.65
CA ARG A 19 25.47 -2.22 27.89
C ARG A 19 25.54 -2.71 26.44
N THR A 20 25.39 -4.01 26.22
CA THR A 20 25.39 -4.60 24.87
C THR A 20 24.18 -4.15 24.09
N ALA A 21 22.98 -4.15 24.71
CA ALA A 21 21.76 -3.67 24.10
C ALA A 21 21.86 -2.16 23.77
N TRP A 22 22.38 -1.37 24.68
CA TRP A 22 22.57 0.08 24.43
C TRP A 22 23.56 0.35 23.28
N ALA A 23 24.68 -0.39 23.21
CA ALA A 23 25.59 -0.28 22.08
C ALA A 23 24.90 -0.59 20.76
N TYR A 24 24.10 -1.66 20.71
CA TYR A 24 23.30 -2.03 19.53
C TYR A 24 22.31 -0.93 19.13
N LEU A 25 21.55 -0.37 20.09
CA LEU A 25 20.62 0.73 19.85
C LEU A 25 21.30 1.98 19.27
N LYS A 26 22.53 2.29 19.75
CA LYS A 26 23.33 3.38 19.21
C LYS A 26 23.86 3.09 17.80
N ASP A 27 24.41 1.91 17.56
CA ASP A 27 25.00 1.53 16.28
C ASP A 27 23.96 1.49 15.15
N THR A 28 22.76 1.04 15.46
CA THR A 28 21.63 1.01 14.54
C THR A 28 20.89 2.34 14.45
N ASN A 29 21.21 3.32 15.31
CA ASN A 29 20.48 4.58 15.47
C ASN A 29 18.98 4.33 15.65
N THR A 30 18.62 3.41 16.56
CA THR A 30 17.24 2.97 16.77
C THR A 30 16.34 4.14 17.14
N ALA A 31 15.15 4.21 16.55
CA ALA A 31 14.13 5.22 16.87
C ALA A 31 13.78 5.20 18.36
N ASP A 32 13.59 6.37 18.95
CA ASP A 32 13.04 6.51 20.30
C ASP A 32 11.51 6.33 20.29
N VAL A 33 10.87 6.85 19.24
CA VAL A 33 9.42 6.72 19.02
C VAL A 33 9.14 6.40 17.55
N THR A 34 8.10 5.59 17.34
CA THR A 34 7.59 5.26 16.02
C THR A 34 6.13 5.66 15.92
N VAL A 35 5.80 6.49 14.93
CA VAL A 35 4.42 6.87 14.59
C VAL A 35 3.94 6.00 13.45
N ILE A 36 2.81 5.36 13.61
CA ILE A 36 2.15 4.55 12.58
C ILE A 36 0.82 5.21 12.23
N GLY A 37 0.64 5.52 10.96
CA GLY A 37 -0.60 6.12 10.45
C GLY A 37 -1.54 5.05 9.90
N ASP A 38 -2.69 4.80 10.52
CA ASP A 38 -3.69 3.83 10.04
C ASP A 38 -4.20 4.15 8.63
N TYR A 39 -4.26 5.43 8.29
CA TYR A 39 -4.65 5.95 6.98
C TYR A 39 -3.46 6.54 6.19
N GLY A 40 -2.25 6.24 6.63
CA GLY A 40 -1.00 6.80 6.11
C GLY A 40 -0.73 8.21 6.65
N LEU A 41 0.52 8.65 6.43
CA LEU A 41 1.05 9.96 6.81
C LEU A 41 1.17 10.80 5.53
N ASP A 42 0.24 11.72 5.30
CA ASP A 42 0.25 12.57 4.11
C ASP A 42 1.26 13.74 4.24
N GLN A 43 1.31 14.63 3.26
CA GLN A 43 2.27 15.74 3.27
C GLN A 43 2.05 16.73 4.44
N ALA A 44 0.81 16.86 4.92
CA ALA A 44 0.51 17.71 6.07
C ALA A 44 1.06 17.06 7.36
N ASP A 45 0.80 15.77 7.56
CA ASP A 45 1.35 14.98 8.67
C ASP A 45 2.89 15.00 8.68
N GLN A 46 3.51 14.86 7.50
CA GLN A 46 4.96 14.91 7.36
C GLN A 46 5.52 16.28 7.72
N ALA A 47 4.91 17.35 7.21
CA ALA A 47 5.33 18.71 7.50
C ALA A 47 5.21 19.02 9.00
N GLU A 48 4.15 18.56 9.64
CA GLU A 48 3.92 18.74 11.05
C GLU A 48 4.93 18.00 11.92
N LEU A 49 5.17 16.71 11.65
CA LEU A 49 6.19 15.92 12.35
C LEU A 49 7.60 16.52 12.20
N GLN A 50 7.91 17.12 11.06
CA GLN A 50 9.18 17.81 10.82
C GLN A 50 9.33 19.14 11.60
N THR A 51 8.25 19.67 12.17
CA THR A 51 8.33 20.87 13.04
C THR A 51 8.81 20.57 14.46
N LEU A 52 8.87 19.28 14.86
CA LEU A 52 9.34 18.86 16.17
C LEU A 52 10.80 19.32 16.39
N SER A 53 10.98 20.22 17.32
CA SER A 53 12.31 20.76 17.63
C SER A 53 13.17 19.70 18.31
N GLY A 54 14.38 19.48 17.79
CA GLY A 54 15.32 18.51 18.36
C GLY A 54 14.99 17.05 18.04
N ALA A 55 14.08 16.78 17.09
CA ALA A 55 13.79 15.46 16.58
C ALA A 55 14.30 15.30 15.13
N ASP A 56 15.03 14.22 14.89
CA ASP A 56 15.26 13.71 13.53
C ASP A 56 14.10 12.78 13.16
N VAL A 57 13.53 12.94 11.96
CA VAL A 57 12.39 12.14 11.48
C VAL A 57 12.77 11.44 10.18
N GLU A 58 12.54 10.14 10.11
CA GLU A 58 12.65 9.35 8.88
C GLU A 58 11.31 8.67 8.58
N PHE A 59 10.75 9.00 7.42
CA PHE A 59 9.52 8.39 6.93
C PHE A 59 9.83 7.12 6.16
N GLY A 60 8.86 6.21 6.11
CA GLY A 60 8.99 4.96 5.39
C GLY A 60 7.65 4.25 5.22
N TYR A 61 7.75 3.03 4.75
CA TYR A 61 6.58 2.17 4.55
C TYR A 61 6.69 0.91 5.39
N MET A 62 5.54 0.43 5.81
CA MET A 62 5.35 -0.84 6.50
C MET A 62 4.03 -1.47 6.04
N THR A 63 4.04 -2.76 5.77
CA THR A 63 2.82 -3.52 5.47
C THR A 63 2.94 -4.96 5.97
N ASP A 64 1.82 -5.53 6.39
CA ASP A 64 1.75 -6.92 6.82
C ASP A 64 1.09 -7.77 5.73
N LEU A 65 1.77 -8.81 5.30
CA LEU A 65 1.34 -9.74 4.26
C LEU A 65 1.37 -11.17 4.81
N THR A 66 0.93 -12.14 4.00
CA THR A 66 1.11 -13.55 4.32
C THR A 66 2.10 -14.21 3.36
N LEU A 67 2.75 -15.28 3.79
CA LEU A 67 3.46 -16.17 2.88
C LEU A 67 2.47 -16.92 2.00
N GLU A 68 2.81 -17.10 0.73
CA GLU A 68 1.96 -17.85 -0.20
C GLU A 68 1.70 -19.25 0.33
N GLY A 69 0.43 -19.66 0.29
CA GLY A 69 -0.01 -20.97 0.77
C GLY A 69 -0.01 -21.14 2.30
N SER A 70 0.21 -20.07 3.06
CA SER A 70 0.23 -20.08 4.53
C SER A 70 -0.65 -18.96 5.11
N GLN A 71 -0.96 -19.09 6.42
CA GLN A 71 -1.55 -18.03 7.23
C GLN A 71 -0.48 -17.29 8.06
N ASP A 72 0.78 -17.56 7.82
CA ASP A 72 1.90 -16.93 8.50
C ASP A 72 2.06 -15.48 8.04
N ALA A 73 1.89 -14.53 8.95
CA ALA A 73 2.03 -13.12 8.64
C ALA A 73 3.51 -12.68 8.71
N ILE A 74 3.92 -11.95 7.70
CA ILE A 74 5.24 -11.33 7.59
C ILE A 74 5.09 -9.81 7.46
N ARG A 75 5.88 -9.05 8.22
CA ARG A 75 5.96 -7.59 8.11
C ARG A 75 7.03 -7.17 7.13
N ILE A 76 6.67 -6.40 6.13
CA ILE A 76 7.59 -5.87 5.13
C ILE A 76 7.79 -4.39 5.40
N PHE A 77 9.04 -3.99 5.57
CA PHE A 77 9.46 -2.60 5.72
C PHE A 77 10.14 -2.08 4.45
N SER A 78 10.04 -0.79 4.21
CA SER A 78 10.98 -0.12 3.33
C SER A 78 12.36 -0.03 4.00
N LYS A 79 13.42 -0.07 3.19
CA LYS A 79 14.80 0.14 3.65
C LYS A 79 14.92 1.50 4.34
N THR A 80 15.62 1.53 5.47
CA THR A 80 15.94 2.76 6.22
C THR A 80 17.36 3.21 5.92
N GLU A 81 17.60 4.52 5.94
CA GLU A 81 18.92 5.11 5.66
C GLU A 81 19.61 5.67 6.92
N LYS A 82 18.82 6.26 7.83
CA LYS A 82 19.37 7.00 8.98
C LYS A 82 18.93 6.45 10.32
N ILE A 83 17.64 6.20 10.51
CA ILE A 83 17.03 5.81 11.79
C ILE A 83 16.58 4.36 11.71
N SER A 84 16.81 3.59 12.77
CA SER A 84 16.50 2.16 12.83
C SER A 84 17.11 1.37 11.67
N LYS A 85 18.42 1.55 11.45
CA LYS A 85 19.14 0.88 10.35
C LYS A 85 19.18 -0.63 10.56
N PHE A 86 18.81 -1.37 9.52
CA PHE A 86 18.90 -2.82 9.53
C PHE A 86 20.36 -3.27 9.54
N GLU A 87 20.69 -4.17 10.47
CA GLU A 87 22.01 -4.79 10.55
C GLU A 87 22.07 -6.02 9.64
N VAL A 88 22.94 -5.99 8.63
CA VAL A 88 23.13 -7.13 7.71
C VAL A 88 24.00 -8.18 8.40
N THR A 89 23.45 -9.38 8.56
CA THR A 89 24.18 -10.52 9.15
C THR A 89 24.78 -11.42 8.07
N GLN A 90 24.13 -11.49 6.89
CA GLN A 90 24.63 -12.25 5.73
C GLN A 90 24.10 -11.63 4.44
N GLY A 91 24.92 -11.59 3.38
CA GLY A 91 24.54 -11.02 2.09
C GLY A 91 24.52 -9.50 2.09
N ARG A 92 23.45 -8.90 1.56
CA ARG A 92 23.28 -7.45 1.47
C ARG A 92 21.80 -7.02 1.59
N LEU A 93 21.57 -5.74 1.82
CA LEU A 93 20.26 -5.13 1.69
C LEU A 93 19.79 -5.10 0.22
N PRO A 94 18.47 -5.05 -0.03
CA PRO A 94 17.92 -4.92 -1.37
C PRO A 94 18.33 -3.59 -2.03
N GLU A 95 18.63 -3.66 -3.33
CA GLU A 95 18.97 -2.53 -4.20
C GLU A 95 18.05 -2.45 -5.43
N GLN A 96 17.38 -3.58 -5.76
CA GLN A 96 16.47 -3.68 -6.89
C GLN A 96 15.04 -3.96 -6.40
N GLU A 97 14.04 -3.68 -7.26
CA GLU A 97 12.62 -3.86 -6.90
C GLU A 97 12.20 -5.32 -6.70
N ASP A 98 12.95 -6.30 -7.21
CA ASP A 98 12.68 -7.73 -7.05
C ASP A 98 13.49 -8.40 -5.93
N GLU A 99 14.15 -7.61 -5.09
CA GLU A 99 15.01 -8.06 -4.01
C GLU A 99 14.36 -7.86 -2.63
N LEU A 100 14.70 -8.77 -1.71
CA LEU A 100 14.27 -8.71 -0.32
C LEU A 100 15.38 -9.22 0.60
N ALA A 101 15.63 -8.51 1.71
CA ALA A 101 16.39 -9.04 2.83
C ALA A 101 15.42 -9.56 3.90
N LEU A 102 15.67 -10.77 4.40
CA LEU A 102 14.79 -11.49 5.32
C LEU A 102 15.36 -11.49 6.74
N ALA A 103 14.50 -11.68 7.74
CA ALA A 103 14.91 -11.81 9.13
C ALA A 103 15.97 -12.89 9.34
N ASP A 104 17.04 -12.59 10.06
CA ASP A 104 18.22 -13.46 10.25
C ASP A 104 17.87 -14.86 10.76
N PHE A 105 16.90 -14.98 11.66
CA PHE A 105 16.49 -16.26 12.24
C PHE A 105 15.79 -17.22 11.23
N TRP A 106 15.58 -16.79 9.98
CA TRP A 106 15.09 -17.62 8.88
C TRP A 106 16.19 -18.10 7.93
N LYS A 107 17.47 -17.79 8.19
CA LYS A 107 18.62 -18.23 7.39
C LYS A 107 18.81 -19.76 7.32
N ASP A 108 18.26 -20.50 8.30
CA ASP A 108 18.26 -21.97 8.27
C ASP A 108 17.10 -22.53 7.43
N ARG A 109 16.08 -21.72 7.11
CA ARG A 109 14.90 -22.11 6.32
C ARG A 109 15.01 -21.67 4.86
N TYR A 110 15.69 -20.57 4.59
CA TYR A 110 15.85 -19.97 3.27
C TYR A 110 17.32 -19.71 2.95
N GLN A 111 17.62 -19.60 1.65
CA GLN A 111 18.95 -19.31 1.15
C GLN A 111 18.98 -18.02 0.32
N ILE A 112 20.13 -17.34 0.31
CA ILE A 112 20.37 -16.21 -0.61
C ILE A 112 20.24 -16.70 -2.05
N GLY A 113 19.53 -15.95 -2.90
CA GLY A 113 19.17 -16.31 -4.27
C GLY A 113 17.87 -17.10 -4.40
N GLN A 114 17.30 -17.59 -3.31
CA GLN A 114 15.98 -18.23 -3.33
C GLN A 114 14.87 -17.19 -3.50
N VAL A 115 13.80 -17.56 -4.22
CA VAL A 115 12.61 -16.72 -4.37
C VAL A 115 11.61 -17.04 -3.27
N ILE A 116 11.10 -15.99 -2.63
CA ILE A 116 9.99 -16.04 -1.68
C ILE A 116 8.75 -15.42 -2.30
N TYR A 117 7.59 -16.02 -2.04
CA TYR A 117 6.30 -15.57 -2.55
C TYR A 117 5.44 -15.04 -1.41
N LEU A 118 4.91 -13.83 -1.60
CA LEU A 118 4.05 -13.14 -0.64
C LEU A 118 2.64 -13.06 -1.20
N SER A 119 1.65 -13.28 -0.37
CA SER A 119 0.25 -13.20 -0.74
C SER A 119 -0.38 -11.94 -0.17
N GLN A 120 -1.05 -11.19 -1.05
CA GLN A 120 -1.84 -10.01 -0.72
C GLN A 120 -3.33 -10.38 -0.82
N LYS A 121 -4.18 -9.91 0.09
CA LYS A 121 -5.63 -10.16 0.01
C LYS A 121 -6.18 -9.63 -1.32
N LYS A 122 -6.84 -10.49 -2.09
CA LYS A 122 -7.58 -10.07 -3.30
C LYS A 122 -8.66 -9.05 -2.89
N GLY A 123 -8.63 -7.87 -3.50
CA GLY A 123 -9.59 -6.79 -3.22
C GLY A 123 -9.13 -5.76 -2.18
N SER A 124 -8.00 -5.97 -1.47
CA SER A 124 -7.29 -4.88 -0.81
C SER A 124 -6.40 -4.18 -1.86
N ASN A 125 -6.26 -2.87 -1.78
CA ASN A 125 -5.23 -2.17 -2.54
C ASN A 125 -3.89 -2.83 -2.23
N SER A 126 -3.34 -3.57 -3.21
CA SER A 126 -2.04 -4.22 -3.11
C SER A 126 -1.01 -3.18 -2.69
N GLN A 127 -0.46 -3.33 -1.50
CA GLN A 127 0.51 -2.38 -0.94
C GLN A 127 1.86 -2.47 -1.65
N LEU A 128 2.23 -3.66 -2.15
CA LEU A 128 3.46 -3.89 -2.88
C LEU A 128 3.20 -4.10 -4.38
N LYS A 129 4.14 -3.67 -5.21
CA LYS A 129 4.09 -3.82 -6.68
C LYS A 129 4.27 -5.28 -7.12
N ARG A 130 4.92 -6.10 -6.31
CA ARG A 130 5.29 -7.49 -6.61
C ARG A 130 4.80 -8.45 -5.53
N ASP A 131 4.61 -9.69 -5.93
CA ASP A 131 4.24 -10.80 -5.03
C ASP A 131 5.39 -11.79 -4.83
N SER A 132 6.52 -11.61 -5.53
CA SER A 132 7.69 -12.47 -5.44
C SER A 132 8.98 -11.68 -5.39
N TYR A 133 9.92 -12.15 -4.56
CA TYR A 133 11.19 -11.48 -4.29
C TYR A 133 12.32 -12.48 -4.20
N THR A 134 13.50 -12.10 -4.72
CA THR A 134 14.75 -12.85 -4.54
C THR A 134 15.41 -12.43 -3.22
N ILE A 135 15.72 -13.37 -2.37
CA ILE A 135 16.40 -13.12 -1.10
C ILE A 135 17.86 -12.73 -1.37
N THR A 136 18.27 -11.52 -0.97
CA THR A 136 19.62 -11.00 -1.15
C THR A 136 20.44 -10.99 0.13
N GLY A 137 19.81 -11.12 1.28
CA GLY A 137 20.48 -11.13 2.56
C GLY A 137 19.58 -11.46 3.73
N PHE A 138 20.20 -11.55 4.88
CA PHE A 138 19.55 -11.72 6.17
C PHE A 138 19.94 -10.56 7.09
N VAL A 139 18.94 -10.09 7.87
CA VAL A 139 19.08 -8.87 8.67
C VAL A 139 18.50 -9.02 10.07
N HIS A 140 19.06 -8.25 11.01
CA HIS A 140 18.38 -7.91 12.25
C HIS A 140 17.64 -6.57 12.09
N SER A 141 16.44 -6.49 12.65
CA SER A 141 15.66 -5.24 12.73
C SER A 141 15.83 -4.64 14.12
N PRO A 142 16.15 -3.35 14.22
CA PRO A 142 16.15 -2.67 15.52
C PRO A 142 14.74 -2.36 16.03
N ASP A 143 13.71 -2.50 15.20
CA ASP A 143 12.30 -2.30 15.58
C ASP A 143 11.64 -3.59 16.13
N ILE A 144 12.26 -4.78 15.89
CA ILE A 144 11.72 -6.08 16.30
C ILE A 144 12.82 -6.93 16.93
N PHE A 145 12.91 -6.92 18.25
CA PHE A 145 13.95 -7.62 19.01
C PHE A 145 13.64 -9.07 19.36
N SER A 146 12.36 -9.41 19.52
CA SER A 146 11.93 -10.74 19.95
C SER A 146 11.65 -11.64 18.75
N LYS A 147 12.14 -12.89 18.84
CA LYS A 147 11.80 -13.96 17.87
C LYS A 147 10.48 -14.67 18.21
N SER A 148 10.07 -14.61 19.48
CA SER A 148 8.90 -15.31 19.97
C SER A 148 7.65 -14.42 20.08
N ASP A 149 7.85 -13.11 20.14
CA ASP A 149 6.79 -12.11 20.16
C ASP A 149 7.23 -10.92 19.29
N MET A 150 6.81 -10.93 18.05
CA MET A 150 7.11 -9.87 17.06
C MET A 150 5.97 -8.86 16.94
N GLY A 151 4.91 -9.04 17.71
CA GLY A 151 3.71 -8.25 17.69
C GLY A 151 2.56 -8.87 16.88
N SER A 152 1.43 -8.18 16.92
CA SER A 152 0.21 -8.58 16.22
C SER A 152 0.21 -8.10 14.77
N SER A 153 -0.62 -8.75 13.95
CA SER A 153 -0.85 -8.41 12.56
C SER A 153 -2.35 -8.46 12.24
N ALA A 154 -2.81 -7.58 11.36
CA ALA A 154 -4.15 -7.68 10.78
C ALA A 154 -4.24 -8.74 9.65
N SER A 155 -3.10 -9.34 9.27
CA SER A 155 -2.97 -10.36 8.22
C SER A 155 -2.81 -11.76 8.81
N GLY A 156 -3.15 -12.78 8.03
CA GLY A 156 -2.96 -14.17 8.37
C GLY A 156 -3.72 -14.60 9.63
N ASN A 157 -3.02 -15.29 10.52
CA ASN A 157 -3.54 -15.79 11.80
C ASN A 157 -3.47 -14.77 12.96
N GLY A 158 -3.09 -13.52 12.67
CA GLY A 158 -3.03 -12.43 13.66
C GLY A 158 -1.68 -12.24 14.34
N ASN A 159 -0.68 -13.09 14.10
CA ASN A 159 0.64 -13.00 14.69
C ASN A 159 1.72 -12.91 13.61
N LEU A 160 2.69 -12.04 13.83
CA LEU A 160 3.88 -11.97 12.98
C LEU A 160 4.82 -13.15 13.27
N VAL A 161 5.31 -13.76 12.20
CA VAL A 161 6.31 -14.86 12.28
C VAL A 161 7.66 -14.47 11.69
N ALA A 162 7.71 -13.38 10.92
CA ALA A 162 8.94 -12.84 10.34
C ALA A 162 8.79 -11.38 9.94
N TYR A 163 9.89 -10.81 9.51
CA TYR A 163 9.92 -9.52 8.81
C TYR A 163 10.90 -9.60 7.63
N GLY A 164 10.69 -8.68 6.69
CA GLY A 164 11.56 -8.48 5.54
C GLY A 164 11.72 -7.02 5.19
N VAL A 165 12.72 -6.72 4.39
CA VAL A 165 13.05 -5.37 3.92
C VAL A 165 13.10 -5.38 2.41
N VAL A 166 12.44 -4.42 1.78
CA VAL A 166 12.47 -4.16 0.34
C VAL A 166 12.85 -2.71 0.07
N THR A 167 13.10 -2.34 -1.17
CA THR A 167 13.32 -0.93 -1.52
C THR A 167 12.01 -0.14 -1.42
N GLU A 168 12.10 1.17 -1.21
CA GLU A 168 10.95 2.05 -1.04
C GLU A 168 10.04 2.05 -2.27
N GLU A 169 10.62 1.96 -3.47
CA GLU A 169 9.92 1.95 -4.75
C GLU A 169 8.95 0.76 -4.92
N ASN A 170 9.07 -0.27 -4.09
CA ASN A 170 8.14 -1.40 -4.09
C ASN A 170 6.76 -1.05 -3.59
N PHE A 171 6.62 0.00 -2.80
CA PHE A 171 5.32 0.39 -2.26
C PHE A 171 4.52 1.21 -3.28
N LYS A 172 3.22 0.90 -3.41
CA LYS A 172 2.27 1.59 -4.30
C LYS A 172 1.63 2.82 -3.66
N SER A 173 1.82 3.00 -2.35
CA SER A 173 1.22 4.10 -1.61
C SER A 173 1.87 5.43 -1.97
N SER A 174 1.05 6.48 -2.09
CA SER A 174 1.50 7.87 -2.22
C SER A 174 1.73 8.55 -0.86
N VAL A 175 1.43 7.85 0.24
CA VAL A 175 1.60 8.34 1.62
C VAL A 175 2.42 7.34 2.40
N TYR A 176 3.32 7.81 3.25
CA TYR A 176 4.08 6.95 4.14
C TYR A 176 3.17 6.28 5.18
N THR A 177 3.56 5.14 5.71
CA THR A 177 2.79 4.41 6.72
C THR A 177 3.43 4.41 8.09
N ILE A 178 4.70 4.79 8.16
CA ILE A 178 5.51 4.81 9.38
C ILE A 178 6.43 6.04 9.37
N ALA A 179 6.60 6.67 10.53
CA ALA A 179 7.64 7.66 10.78
C ALA A 179 8.42 7.25 12.02
N ARG A 180 9.75 7.26 11.93
CA ARG A 180 10.67 6.97 13.01
C ARG A 180 11.28 8.26 13.50
N LEU A 181 11.23 8.48 14.80
CA LEU A 181 11.73 9.71 15.43
C LEU A 181 12.89 9.40 16.37
N ARG A 182 13.92 10.23 16.29
CA ARG A 182 15.07 10.20 17.19
C ARG A 182 15.24 11.57 17.84
N PHE A 183 15.17 11.64 19.16
CA PHE A 183 15.25 12.89 19.90
C PHE A 183 16.67 13.19 20.37
N ALA A 184 17.15 14.40 20.13
CA ALA A 184 18.46 14.85 20.57
C ALA A 184 18.59 14.84 22.09
N SER A 185 17.49 15.10 22.82
CA SER A 185 17.39 15.04 24.29
C SER A 185 17.70 13.66 24.88
N LEU A 186 17.54 12.57 24.07
CA LEU A 186 17.69 11.19 24.46
C LEU A 186 18.98 10.52 23.97
N THR A 187 19.73 11.15 23.07
CA THR A 187 20.87 10.53 22.33
C THR A 187 21.93 9.91 23.22
N ASP A 188 22.28 10.53 24.34
CA ASP A 188 23.32 10.08 25.27
C ASP A 188 22.75 9.64 26.63
N VAL A 189 21.45 9.48 26.73
CA VAL A 189 20.79 9.00 27.95
C VAL A 189 20.69 7.48 27.89
N ASN A 190 21.00 6.81 29.00
CA ASN A 190 20.87 5.34 29.06
C ASN A 190 19.40 4.93 28.92
N PRO A 191 19.02 4.18 27.86
CA PRO A 191 17.64 3.78 27.60
C PRO A 191 17.00 2.89 28.68
N PHE A 192 17.81 2.35 29.58
CA PHE A 192 17.36 1.53 30.73
C PHE A 192 17.29 2.33 32.04
N SER A 193 17.41 3.65 31.97
CA SER A 193 17.34 4.53 33.14
C SER A 193 15.97 5.21 33.29
N SER A 194 15.62 5.54 34.52
CA SER A 194 14.41 6.34 34.80
C SER A 194 14.48 7.76 34.24
N ASP A 195 15.69 8.30 34.00
CA ASP A 195 15.86 9.60 33.35
C ASP A 195 15.45 9.54 31.87
N TYR A 196 15.80 8.46 31.18
CA TYR A 196 15.36 8.22 29.80
C TYR A 196 13.84 8.09 29.72
N GLU A 197 13.25 7.26 30.57
CA GLU A 197 11.80 7.01 30.61
C GLU A 197 11.03 8.32 30.82
N LYS A 198 11.46 9.17 31.78
CA LYS A 198 10.83 10.44 32.05
C LYS A 198 10.93 11.42 30.86
N LYS A 199 12.11 11.53 30.25
CA LYS A 199 12.31 12.41 29.08
C LYS A 199 11.53 11.90 27.86
N LEU A 200 11.48 10.59 27.66
CA LEU A 200 10.69 9.98 26.60
C LEU A 200 9.21 10.31 26.76
N GLU A 201 8.67 10.22 27.98
CA GLU A 201 7.28 10.57 28.29
C GLU A 201 6.97 12.05 27.95
N GLU A 202 7.90 12.97 28.28
CA GLU A 202 7.78 14.41 27.94
C GLU A 202 7.75 14.63 26.39
N GLU A 203 8.61 13.92 25.64
CA GLU A 203 8.63 14.01 24.17
C GLU A 203 7.40 13.35 23.54
N GLU A 204 6.95 12.22 24.09
CA GLU A 204 5.72 11.56 23.64
C GLU A 204 4.47 12.40 23.86
N GLU A 205 4.39 13.14 25.00
CA GLU A 205 3.27 14.01 25.28
C GLU A 205 3.21 15.17 24.28
N THR A 206 4.37 15.78 24.00
CA THR A 206 4.51 16.82 22.97
C THR A 206 4.09 16.30 21.59
N LEU A 207 4.52 15.09 21.24
CA LEU A 207 4.16 14.45 19.98
C LEU A 207 2.66 14.13 19.90
N LYS A 208 2.06 13.61 20.99
CA LYS A 208 0.63 13.31 21.07
C LYS A 208 -0.23 14.55 20.89
N GLU A 209 0.17 15.66 21.51
CA GLU A 209 -0.52 16.95 21.33
C GLU A 209 -0.44 17.43 19.88
N LEU A 210 0.74 17.30 19.25
CA LEU A 210 0.98 17.73 17.87
C LEU A 210 0.07 16.96 16.89
N VAL A 211 -0.07 15.65 17.03
CA VAL A 211 -0.81 14.79 16.08
C VAL A 211 -2.25 14.48 16.50
N ALA A 212 -2.78 15.14 17.53
CA ALA A 212 -4.06 14.78 18.15
C ALA A 212 -5.24 14.77 17.17
N ASP A 213 -5.27 15.72 16.24
CA ASP A 213 -6.37 15.91 15.29
C ASP A 213 -6.12 15.25 13.92
N ASN A 214 -4.90 14.78 13.66
CA ASN A 214 -4.48 14.29 12.33
C ASN A 214 -5.31 13.09 11.85
N GLY A 215 -5.55 12.12 12.70
CA GLY A 215 -6.32 10.93 12.36
C GLY A 215 -7.77 11.25 11.95
N GLN A 216 -8.41 12.18 12.68
CA GLN A 216 -9.78 12.60 12.38
C GLN A 216 -9.82 13.44 11.09
N ALA A 217 -8.93 14.42 10.95
CA ALA A 217 -8.82 15.26 9.76
C ALA A 217 -8.55 14.41 8.49
N ARG A 218 -7.66 13.42 8.60
CA ARG A 218 -7.36 12.50 7.52
C ARG A 218 -8.56 11.65 7.11
N LEU A 219 -9.28 11.10 8.08
CA LEU A 219 -10.49 10.32 7.83
C LEU A 219 -11.58 11.15 7.12
N GLU A 220 -11.78 12.38 7.57
CA GLU A 220 -12.76 13.30 6.94
C GLU A 220 -12.38 13.65 5.51
N LYS A 221 -11.09 13.96 5.27
CA LYS A 221 -10.58 14.19 3.92
C LYS A 221 -10.79 12.98 3.00
N MET A 222 -10.44 11.78 3.45
CA MET A 222 -10.64 10.55 2.67
C MET A 222 -12.12 10.30 2.35
N LYS A 223 -13.04 10.53 3.30
CA LYS A 223 -14.48 10.42 3.06
C LYS A 223 -14.95 11.42 2.01
N LYS A 224 -14.47 12.66 2.08
CA LYS A 224 -14.81 13.71 1.11
C LYS A 224 -14.30 13.34 -0.28
N ASP A 225 -13.04 12.96 -0.42
CA ASP A 225 -12.43 12.57 -1.70
C ASP A 225 -13.15 11.36 -2.33
N ALA A 226 -13.52 10.37 -1.51
CA ALA A 226 -14.32 9.22 -1.95
C ALA A 226 -15.73 9.63 -2.40
N GLN A 227 -16.39 10.55 -1.68
CA GLN A 227 -17.71 11.06 -2.07
C GLN A 227 -17.64 11.83 -3.39
N GLU A 228 -16.66 12.72 -3.57
CA GLU A 228 -16.44 13.46 -4.81
C GLU A 228 -16.20 12.50 -6.00
N SER A 229 -15.41 11.46 -5.81
CA SER A 229 -15.16 10.43 -6.82
C SER A 229 -16.43 9.65 -7.18
N LEU A 230 -17.26 9.30 -6.19
CA LEU A 230 -18.55 8.65 -6.41
C LEU A 230 -19.54 9.55 -7.17
N ASP A 231 -19.59 10.84 -6.83
CA ASP A 231 -20.48 11.79 -7.49
C ASP A 231 -20.07 12.04 -8.94
N GLU A 232 -18.75 12.07 -9.21
CA GLU A 232 -18.23 12.15 -10.57
C GLU A 232 -18.53 10.89 -11.38
N GLY A 233 -18.33 9.70 -10.80
CA GLY A 233 -18.70 8.43 -11.42
C GLY A 233 -20.18 8.34 -11.77
N LYS A 234 -21.07 8.75 -10.87
CA LYS A 234 -22.52 8.84 -11.13
C LYS A 234 -22.84 9.77 -12.30
N LYS A 235 -22.23 10.95 -12.32
CA LYS A 235 -22.43 11.91 -13.41
C LYS A 235 -21.99 11.35 -14.78
N GLN A 236 -20.89 10.60 -14.82
CA GLN A 236 -20.42 9.94 -16.03
C GLN A 236 -21.40 8.85 -16.49
N LEU A 237 -21.94 8.05 -15.55
CA LEU A 237 -22.95 7.04 -15.83
C LEU A 237 -24.26 7.67 -16.37
N ASP A 238 -24.76 8.74 -15.74
CA ASP A 238 -25.97 9.46 -16.19
C ASP A 238 -25.77 10.04 -17.60
N GLN A 239 -24.57 10.55 -17.91
CA GLN A 239 -24.26 11.07 -19.25
C GLN A 239 -24.20 9.93 -20.27
N ALA A 240 -23.62 8.78 -19.93
CA ALA A 240 -23.58 7.62 -20.80
C ALA A 240 -25.00 7.08 -21.10
N GLU A 241 -25.87 7.03 -20.09
CA GLU A 241 -27.29 6.66 -20.29
C GLU A 241 -28.01 7.61 -21.23
N THR A 242 -27.83 8.91 -21.03
CA THR A 242 -28.44 9.93 -21.89
C THR A 242 -28.00 9.76 -23.34
N ASN A 243 -26.72 9.53 -23.55
CA ASN A 243 -26.14 9.29 -24.88
C ASN A 243 -26.68 7.99 -25.51
N LEU A 244 -26.83 6.94 -24.73
CA LEU A 244 -27.40 5.66 -25.17
C LEU A 244 -28.87 5.80 -25.61
N VAL A 245 -29.70 6.49 -24.83
CA VAL A 245 -31.09 6.77 -25.16
C VAL A 245 -31.22 7.61 -26.45
N ALA A 246 -30.37 8.66 -26.57
CA ALA A 246 -30.34 9.49 -27.77
C ALA A 246 -29.87 8.69 -29.00
N GLY A 247 -28.89 7.81 -28.86
CA GLY A 247 -28.41 6.89 -29.88
C GLY A 247 -29.53 5.94 -30.37
N LYS A 248 -30.23 5.29 -29.46
CA LYS A 248 -31.36 4.40 -29.77
C LYS A 248 -32.43 5.13 -30.56
N LYS A 249 -32.79 6.35 -30.16
CA LYS A 249 -33.79 7.17 -30.87
C LYS A 249 -33.35 7.51 -32.30
N ARG A 250 -32.10 7.92 -32.49
CA ARG A 250 -31.54 8.21 -33.84
C ARG A 250 -31.56 6.98 -34.75
N LEU A 251 -31.17 5.81 -34.23
CA LEU A 251 -31.20 4.56 -34.98
C LEU A 251 -32.63 4.19 -35.39
N GLN A 252 -33.60 4.36 -34.49
CA GLN A 252 -35.02 4.09 -34.80
C GLN A 252 -35.56 5.04 -35.87
N GLU A 253 -35.23 6.33 -35.79
CA GLU A 253 -35.62 7.33 -36.81
C GLU A 253 -34.98 7.01 -38.17
N THR A 254 -33.73 6.59 -38.18
CA THR A 254 -33.02 6.20 -39.42
C THR A 254 -33.64 4.95 -40.03
N ASP A 255 -33.92 3.93 -39.21
CA ASP A 255 -34.58 2.70 -39.65
C ASP A 255 -35.96 2.99 -40.31
N THR A 256 -36.76 3.84 -39.66
CA THR A 256 -38.07 4.25 -40.21
C THR A 256 -37.92 5.00 -41.53
N LYS A 257 -36.92 5.87 -41.68
CA LYS A 257 -36.63 6.56 -42.94
C LYS A 257 -36.23 5.59 -44.06
N LEU A 258 -35.38 4.63 -43.77
CA LEU A 258 -34.92 3.62 -44.73
C LEU A 258 -36.10 2.73 -45.20
N GLN A 259 -36.95 2.29 -44.29
CA GLN A 259 -38.18 1.54 -44.61
C GLN A 259 -39.13 2.35 -45.52
N GLY A 260 -39.28 3.64 -45.21
CA GLY A 260 -40.07 4.55 -46.05
C GLY A 260 -39.51 4.76 -47.44
N GLN A 261 -38.19 4.81 -47.60
CA GLN A 261 -37.52 4.89 -48.90
C GLN A 261 -37.68 3.59 -49.71
N GLU A 262 -37.50 2.45 -49.04
CA GLU A 262 -37.70 1.15 -49.65
C GLU A 262 -39.10 0.92 -50.16
N ALA A 263 -40.14 1.32 -49.39
CA ALA A 263 -41.54 1.22 -49.79
C ALA A 263 -41.87 2.07 -51.02
N ARG A 264 -41.12 3.10 -51.31
CA ARG A 264 -41.29 3.97 -52.47
C ARG A 264 -40.43 3.61 -53.66
N LEU A 265 -39.56 2.60 -53.55
CA LEU A 265 -38.57 2.24 -54.55
C LEU A 265 -39.22 1.92 -55.91
N SER A 266 -40.39 1.26 -55.92
CA SER A 266 -41.15 0.90 -57.15
C SER A 266 -41.75 2.10 -57.89
N GLN A 267 -41.72 3.29 -57.33
CA GLN A 267 -42.21 4.52 -57.93
C GLN A 267 -41.17 5.21 -58.84
N PHE A 268 -39.92 4.76 -58.82
CA PHE A 268 -38.85 5.34 -59.63
C PHE A 268 -38.62 4.58 -60.93
N PRO A 269 -38.09 5.22 -62.00
CA PRO A 269 -37.73 4.55 -63.24
C PRO A 269 -36.58 3.52 -63.02
N GLU A 270 -36.57 2.42 -63.81
CA GLU A 270 -35.61 1.33 -63.69
C GLU A 270 -34.14 1.72 -63.44
N PRO A 271 -33.50 2.64 -64.19
CA PRO A 271 -32.11 2.98 -63.93
C PRO A 271 -31.87 3.60 -62.54
N GLN A 272 -32.86 4.33 -61.99
CA GLN A 272 -32.80 5.00 -60.71
C GLN A 272 -33.09 4.02 -59.57
N GLN A 273 -33.97 3.02 -59.79
CA GLN A 273 -34.26 1.99 -58.79
C GLN A 273 -33.03 1.23 -58.38
N SER A 274 -32.20 0.80 -59.32
CA SER A 274 -30.98 0.04 -59.03
C SER A 274 -29.97 0.86 -58.19
N GLN A 275 -29.83 2.16 -58.49
CA GLN A 275 -28.95 3.03 -57.75
C GLN A 275 -29.45 3.32 -56.32
N ILE A 276 -30.72 3.59 -56.17
CA ILE A 276 -31.35 3.85 -54.87
C ILE A 276 -31.36 2.56 -54.00
N SER A 277 -31.63 1.40 -54.61
CA SER A 277 -31.56 0.11 -53.93
C SER A 277 -30.16 -0.14 -53.33
N SER A 278 -29.09 0.09 -54.11
CA SER A 278 -27.72 -0.04 -53.62
C SER A 278 -27.39 0.90 -52.47
N GLN A 279 -27.89 2.13 -52.50
CA GLN A 279 -27.71 3.09 -51.39
C GLN A 279 -28.47 2.66 -50.14
N ILE A 280 -29.67 2.15 -50.27
CA ILE A 280 -30.49 1.61 -49.16
C ILE A 280 -29.77 0.41 -48.52
N GLU A 281 -29.24 -0.49 -49.32
CA GLU A 281 -28.46 -1.66 -48.83
C GLU A 281 -27.24 -1.23 -48.02
N GLN A 282 -26.46 -0.30 -48.55
CA GLN A 282 -25.30 0.25 -47.84
C GLN A 282 -25.70 0.93 -46.50
N ALA A 283 -26.78 1.72 -46.51
CA ALA A 283 -27.27 2.38 -45.30
C ALA A 283 -27.83 1.38 -44.26
N LYS A 284 -28.46 0.29 -44.71
CA LYS A 284 -28.89 -0.82 -43.82
C LYS A 284 -27.71 -1.52 -43.15
N GLU A 285 -26.63 -1.76 -43.89
CA GLU A 285 -25.44 -2.38 -43.32
C GLU A 285 -24.77 -1.46 -42.28
N GLN A 286 -24.69 -0.17 -42.56
CA GLN A 286 -24.21 0.82 -41.59
C GLN A 286 -25.08 0.86 -40.34
N LEU A 287 -26.42 0.89 -40.52
CA LEU A 287 -27.37 0.88 -39.40
C LEU A 287 -27.22 -0.37 -38.52
N LYS A 288 -26.98 -1.53 -39.15
CA LYS A 288 -26.75 -2.79 -38.43
C LYS A 288 -25.49 -2.69 -37.56
N GLN A 289 -24.37 -2.21 -38.11
CA GLN A 289 -23.12 -2.04 -37.39
C GLN A 289 -23.25 -1.04 -36.22
N GLU A 290 -24.02 0.05 -36.42
CA GLU A 290 -24.29 1.02 -35.33
C GLU A 290 -25.20 0.41 -34.24
N LYS A 291 -26.20 -0.40 -34.59
CA LYS A 291 -27.03 -1.16 -33.63
C LYS A 291 -26.18 -2.12 -32.78
N GLU A 292 -25.24 -2.83 -33.40
CA GLU A 292 -24.34 -3.73 -32.70
C GLU A 292 -23.42 -2.99 -31.71
N LYS A 293 -22.83 -1.86 -32.13
CA LYS A 293 -22.02 -1.00 -31.23
C LYS A 293 -22.84 -0.46 -30.05
N LEU A 294 -24.07 -0.05 -30.29
CA LEU A 294 -24.94 0.49 -29.24
C LEU A 294 -25.35 -0.61 -28.24
N SER A 295 -25.59 -1.83 -28.72
CA SER A 295 -25.88 -3.00 -27.88
C SER A 295 -24.70 -3.39 -27.01
N GLN A 296 -23.50 -3.30 -27.54
CA GLN A 296 -22.27 -3.52 -26.74
C GLN A 296 -22.13 -2.46 -25.65
N ALA A 297 -22.29 -1.17 -25.99
CA ALA A 297 -22.22 -0.08 -25.03
C ALA A 297 -23.29 -0.19 -23.91
N GLU A 298 -24.47 -0.72 -24.22
CA GLU A 298 -25.52 -1.00 -23.23
C GLU A 298 -25.12 -2.11 -22.28
N THR A 299 -24.46 -3.16 -22.81
CA THR A 299 -23.94 -4.27 -21.98
C THR A 299 -22.82 -3.79 -21.06
N ASP A 300 -21.90 -2.99 -21.59
CA ASP A 300 -20.78 -2.45 -20.82
C ASP A 300 -21.29 -1.54 -19.69
N LEU A 301 -22.26 -0.65 -20.01
CA LEU A 301 -22.90 0.23 -19.00
C LEU A 301 -23.65 -0.55 -17.92
N THR A 302 -24.25 -1.68 -18.27
CA THR A 302 -24.94 -2.55 -17.30
C THR A 302 -23.95 -3.22 -16.36
N ASN A 303 -22.80 -3.64 -16.88
CA ASN A 303 -21.73 -4.26 -16.10
C ASN A 303 -21.05 -3.25 -15.17
N GLU A 304 -20.91 -1.98 -15.57
CA GLU A 304 -20.36 -0.92 -14.72
C GLU A 304 -21.28 -0.51 -13.56
N LYS A 305 -22.59 -0.77 -13.70
CA LYS A 305 -23.59 -0.52 -12.65
C LYS A 305 -23.74 -1.64 -11.63
N ALA A 306 -23.26 -2.85 -11.93
CA ALA A 306 -23.38 -4.03 -11.07
C ALA A 306 -22.23 -4.11 -10.06
#